data_80d4b46c33f27d7ca6395c9b40fdccd8
#
_entry.id   80d4b46c33f27d7ca6395c9b40fdccd8
#
_cell.length_a   1.000
_cell.length_b   1.000
_cell.length_c   1.000
_cell.angle_alpha   90.00
_cell.angle_beta   90.00
_cell.angle_gamma   90.00
#
_symmetry.space_group_name_H-M   'P 1'
#
loop_
_entity.id
_entity.type
_entity.pdbx_description
1 polymer ?
#
loop_
_entity_poly.entity_id
_entity_poly.type
_entity_poly.pdbx_seq_one_letter_code
_entity_poly.pdbx_strand_id
1 'polypeptide(L)'
;MQIKGYSNKEMSRIALGTHLGDVSDEVSALYRNAIKYAVQNGIYSIDGAINYRGMRSEKDEGIAIRELIESGIVKREDIFVTSKAGLLFGDITERLNPKMYLENILMPQGIAESDFFEYDGLKQTLNPAFYEIALNKSLENLNLETLDLHYIHIPEITSAGMDETVFYDEMEKLFAWYEGKVTENKIRNYGIALEFMGEEPEDAKWHFEFEELKRRADKVSDGESHLKYVIFEYNILCPYPRTVLSQHVNGEALTLADACLKLGLKTVASMPLAMGDALKEHSLKELLEFALDGCENIVVGSKNTDHIKELLSFL
;
A
#
# COMPACT_ATOMS: atom_id res chain seq x y z
N MET A 1 -19.89 -15.61 -3.20
CA MET A 1 -18.77 -16.49 -2.73
C MET A 1 -17.49 -15.77 -3.10
N GLN A 2 -16.60 -15.55 -2.15
CA GLN A 2 -15.32 -14.88 -2.42
C GLN A 2 -14.42 -15.74 -3.32
N ILE A 3 -13.59 -15.07 -4.14
CA ILE A 3 -12.66 -15.71 -5.06
C ILE A 3 -11.48 -16.26 -4.25
N LYS A 4 -11.18 -17.55 -4.43
CA LYS A 4 -10.14 -18.28 -3.70
C LYS A 4 -8.76 -18.12 -4.32
N GLY A 5 -7.74 -18.28 -3.48
CA GLY A 5 -6.34 -18.29 -3.86
C GLY A 5 -5.71 -16.91 -3.91
N TYR A 6 -4.46 -16.89 -4.30
CA TYR A 6 -3.60 -15.72 -4.43
C TYR A 6 -2.71 -15.84 -5.68
N SER A 7 -1.94 -14.79 -5.97
CA SER A 7 -1.06 -14.78 -7.15
C SER A 7 0.09 -15.78 -7.02
N ASN A 8 0.39 -16.47 -8.12
CA ASN A 8 1.64 -17.23 -8.25
C ASN A 8 2.82 -16.35 -8.68
N LYS A 9 2.56 -15.07 -8.93
CA LYS A 9 3.54 -14.09 -9.39
C LYS A 9 3.96 -13.19 -8.23
N GLU A 10 5.12 -12.59 -8.38
CA GLU A 10 5.54 -11.42 -7.61
C GLU A 10 4.86 -10.16 -8.18
N MET A 11 4.97 -9.02 -7.48
CA MET A 11 4.47 -7.75 -7.98
C MET A 11 5.08 -7.41 -9.34
N SER A 12 4.26 -6.99 -10.30
CA SER A 12 4.75 -6.56 -11.62
C SER A 12 5.62 -5.31 -11.49
N ARG A 13 6.57 -5.15 -12.41
CA ARG A 13 7.47 -3.99 -12.43
C ARG A 13 6.71 -2.67 -12.36
N ILE A 14 5.55 -2.61 -13.03
CA ILE A 14 4.58 -1.51 -12.95
C ILE A 14 3.29 -2.07 -12.36
N ALA A 15 2.77 -1.44 -11.32
CA ALA A 15 1.45 -1.70 -10.76
C ALA A 15 0.50 -0.54 -11.08
N LEU A 16 -0.78 -0.85 -11.28
CA LEU A 16 -1.81 0.17 -11.48
C LEU A 16 -2.35 0.64 -10.13
N GLY A 17 -2.16 1.93 -9.82
CA GLY A 17 -2.69 2.58 -8.62
C GLY A 17 -4.12 3.09 -8.82
N THR A 18 -4.93 3.05 -7.75
CA THR A 18 -6.36 3.39 -7.78
C THR A 18 -6.76 4.54 -6.86
N HIS A 19 -5.78 5.33 -6.37
CA HIS A 19 -6.00 6.37 -5.37
C HIS A 19 -6.81 7.56 -5.91
N LEU A 20 -6.46 8.07 -7.11
CA LEU A 20 -6.91 9.37 -7.59
C LEU A 20 -8.31 9.35 -8.21
N GLY A 21 -9.00 10.48 -8.11
CA GLY A 21 -10.30 10.73 -8.73
C GLY A 21 -11.42 10.87 -7.71
N ASP A 22 -12.55 11.40 -8.18
CA ASP A 22 -13.74 11.57 -7.34
C ASP A 22 -14.48 10.22 -7.11
N VAL A 23 -15.55 10.30 -6.34
CA VAL A 23 -16.35 9.13 -5.96
C VAL A 23 -17.56 8.88 -6.88
N SER A 24 -17.54 9.44 -8.09
CA SER A 24 -18.65 9.31 -9.06
C SER A 24 -18.69 7.92 -9.72
N ASP A 25 -19.84 7.59 -10.30
CA ASP A 25 -20.03 6.33 -11.05
C ASP A 25 -19.24 6.35 -12.37
N GLU A 26 -19.04 7.52 -12.96
CA GLU A 26 -18.23 7.72 -14.16
C GLU A 26 -16.77 7.35 -13.89
N VAL A 27 -16.19 7.87 -12.80
CA VAL A 27 -14.81 7.54 -12.40
C VAL A 27 -14.68 6.06 -12.05
N SER A 28 -15.68 5.48 -11.40
CA SER A 28 -15.74 4.04 -11.12
C SER A 28 -15.71 3.20 -12.39
N ALA A 29 -16.49 3.58 -13.40
CA ALA A 29 -16.49 2.89 -14.69
C ALA A 29 -15.13 2.99 -15.40
N LEU A 30 -14.47 4.16 -15.35
CA LEU A 30 -13.14 4.36 -15.91
C LEU A 30 -12.11 3.45 -15.20
N TYR A 31 -12.10 3.38 -13.87
CA TYR A 31 -11.20 2.49 -13.14
C TYR A 31 -11.42 1.02 -13.47
N ARG A 32 -12.67 0.55 -13.48
CA ARG A 32 -12.96 -0.85 -13.86
C ARG A 32 -12.46 -1.19 -15.26
N ASN A 33 -12.62 -0.28 -16.21
CA ASN A 33 -12.09 -0.46 -17.57
C ASN A 33 -10.57 -0.42 -17.61
N ALA A 34 -9.94 0.52 -16.88
CA ALA A 34 -8.50 0.65 -16.77
C ALA A 34 -7.85 -0.62 -16.18
N ILE A 35 -8.41 -1.15 -15.09
CA ILE A 35 -7.94 -2.39 -14.46
C ILE A 35 -8.05 -3.57 -15.43
N LYS A 36 -9.19 -3.74 -16.08
CA LYS A 36 -9.37 -4.82 -17.07
C LYS A 36 -8.36 -4.70 -18.20
N TYR A 37 -8.18 -3.51 -18.75
CA TYR A 37 -7.23 -3.26 -19.82
C TYR A 37 -5.78 -3.54 -19.38
N ALA A 38 -5.37 -3.04 -18.21
CA ALA A 38 -4.04 -3.23 -17.65
C ALA A 38 -3.71 -4.72 -17.48
N VAL A 39 -4.59 -5.47 -16.81
CA VAL A 39 -4.39 -6.90 -16.54
C VAL A 39 -4.32 -7.73 -17.83
N GLN A 40 -5.19 -7.46 -18.79
CA GLN A 40 -5.20 -8.14 -20.09
C GLN A 40 -3.92 -7.91 -20.91
N ASN A 41 -3.20 -6.83 -20.64
CA ASN A 41 -2.03 -6.41 -21.41
C ASN A 41 -0.70 -6.51 -20.63
N GLY A 42 -0.68 -7.13 -19.45
CA GLY A 42 0.56 -7.47 -18.75
C GLY A 42 0.87 -6.66 -17.48
N ILE A 43 0.12 -5.60 -17.17
CA ILE A 43 0.15 -4.94 -15.85
C ILE A 43 -0.83 -5.68 -14.95
N TYR A 44 -0.37 -6.73 -14.30
CA TYR A 44 -1.22 -7.63 -13.52
C TYR A 44 -1.26 -7.30 -12.03
N SER A 45 -0.52 -6.28 -11.56
CA SER A 45 -0.55 -5.82 -10.18
C SER A 45 -1.47 -4.61 -10.03
N ILE A 46 -2.35 -4.65 -9.03
CA ILE A 46 -3.31 -3.60 -8.70
C ILE A 46 -2.99 -3.12 -7.28
N ASP A 47 -2.76 -1.81 -7.11
CA ASP A 47 -2.46 -1.18 -5.83
C ASP A 47 -3.62 -0.33 -5.35
N GLY A 48 -4.27 -0.80 -4.29
CA GLY A 48 -5.37 -0.15 -3.61
C GLY A 48 -5.10 0.18 -2.15
N ALA A 49 -6.11 0.75 -1.50
CA ALA A 49 -6.20 0.88 -0.04
C ALA A 49 -7.66 1.05 0.37
N ILE A 50 -8.00 0.60 1.59
CA ILE A 50 -9.37 0.67 2.08
C ILE A 50 -9.93 2.09 2.15
N ASN A 51 -9.08 3.09 2.43
CA ASN A 51 -9.47 4.50 2.51
C ASN A 51 -9.59 5.18 1.13
N TYR A 52 -9.07 4.58 0.04
CA TYR A 52 -9.09 5.22 -1.27
C TYR A 52 -10.52 5.41 -1.78
N ARG A 53 -10.83 6.66 -2.15
CA ARG A 53 -12.15 7.07 -2.63
C ARG A 53 -13.30 6.58 -1.71
N GLY A 54 -13.07 6.54 -0.38
CA GLY A 54 -14.06 6.07 0.59
C GLY A 54 -14.50 4.64 0.36
N MET A 55 -13.58 3.71 0.26
CA MET A 55 -13.72 2.27 -0.08
C MET A 55 -14.13 1.99 -1.54
N ARG A 56 -14.40 3.01 -2.35
CA ARG A 56 -14.92 2.80 -3.70
C ARG A 56 -13.87 2.18 -4.62
N SER A 57 -12.58 2.48 -4.40
CA SER A 57 -11.49 1.87 -5.16
C SER A 57 -11.47 0.35 -5.03
N GLU A 58 -11.46 -0.20 -3.82
CA GLU A 58 -11.50 -1.66 -3.61
C GLU A 58 -12.77 -2.31 -4.18
N LYS A 59 -13.93 -1.65 -4.06
CA LYS A 59 -15.19 -2.16 -4.65
C LYS A 59 -15.12 -2.21 -6.18
N ASP A 60 -14.53 -1.19 -6.81
CA ASP A 60 -14.32 -1.15 -8.27
C ASP A 60 -13.29 -2.20 -8.72
N GLU A 61 -12.21 -2.38 -7.97
CA GLU A 61 -11.20 -3.44 -8.18
C GLU A 61 -11.84 -4.83 -8.10
N GLY A 62 -12.62 -5.10 -7.04
CA GLY A 62 -13.30 -6.38 -6.86
C GLY A 62 -14.26 -6.71 -7.98
N ILE A 63 -15.01 -5.72 -8.50
CA ILE A 63 -15.88 -5.90 -9.67
C ILE A 63 -15.04 -6.22 -10.91
N ALA A 64 -13.98 -5.47 -11.19
CA ALA A 64 -13.15 -5.67 -12.38
C ALA A 64 -12.42 -7.02 -12.36
N ILE A 65 -11.86 -7.42 -11.21
CA ILE A 65 -11.20 -8.71 -11.02
C ILE A 65 -12.18 -9.87 -11.23
N ARG A 66 -13.37 -9.78 -10.63
CA ARG A 66 -14.41 -10.79 -10.82
C ARG A 66 -14.81 -10.94 -12.29
N GLU A 67 -15.08 -9.83 -12.99
CA GLU A 67 -15.44 -9.85 -14.41
C GLU A 67 -14.33 -10.48 -15.29
N LEU A 68 -13.05 -10.18 -14.99
CA LEU A 68 -11.91 -10.78 -15.68
C LEU A 68 -11.84 -12.30 -15.49
N ILE A 69 -12.05 -12.77 -14.27
CA ILE A 69 -11.98 -14.21 -13.94
C ILE A 69 -13.20 -14.95 -14.51
N GLU A 70 -14.41 -14.40 -14.36
CA GLU A 70 -15.65 -14.99 -14.89
C GLU A 70 -15.66 -15.09 -16.41
N SER A 71 -15.00 -14.14 -17.11
CA SER A 71 -14.84 -14.18 -18.56
C SER A 71 -13.79 -15.22 -19.04
N GLY A 72 -13.03 -15.83 -18.13
CA GLY A 72 -11.98 -16.78 -18.42
C GLY A 72 -10.71 -16.19 -19.03
N ILE A 73 -10.58 -14.86 -19.04
CA ILE A 73 -9.40 -14.17 -19.60
C ILE A 73 -8.18 -14.39 -18.72
N VAL A 74 -8.35 -14.37 -17.40
CA VAL A 74 -7.29 -14.60 -16.40
C VAL A 74 -7.82 -15.46 -15.27
N LYS A 75 -6.91 -16.07 -14.51
CA LYS A 75 -7.22 -16.73 -13.25
C LYS A 75 -6.82 -15.83 -12.08
N ARG A 76 -7.32 -16.12 -10.87
CA ARG A 76 -6.91 -15.41 -9.66
C ARG A 76 -5.39 -15.43 -9.46
N GLU A 77 -4.76 -16.54 -9.76
CA GLU A 77 -3.31 -16.75 -9.64
C GLU A 77 -2.46 -15.89 -10.59
N ASP A 78 -3.09 -15.25 -11.57
CA ASP A 78 -2.42 -14.36 -12.54
C ASP A 78 -2.43 -12.89 -12.11
N ILE A 79 -3.19 -12.52 -11.06
CA ILE A 79 -3.38 -11.13 -10.62
C ILE A 79 -2.75 -10.96 -9.23
N PHE A 80 -1.92 -9.93 -9.05
CA PHE A 80 -1.34 -9.53 -7.77
C PHE A 80 -2.13 -8.34 -7.22
N VAL A 81 -2.74 -8.50 -6.05
CA VAL A 81 -3.64 -7.48 -5.46
C VAL A 81 -3.10 -7.03 -4.13
N THR A 82 -2.96 -5.70 -3.97
CA THR A 82 -2.55 -5.10 -2.70
C THR A 82 -3.68 -4.27 -2.10
N SER A 83 -3.66 -4.13 -0.79
CA SER A 83 -4.42 -3.12 -0.05
C SER A 83 -3.61 -2.58 1.12
N LYS A 84 -4.14 -1.58 1.82
CA LYS A 84 -3.47 -0.89 2.92
C LYS A 84 -4.48 -0.57 4.02
N ALA A 85 -4.05 -0.67 5.30
CA ALA A 85 -4.80 -0.20 6.45
C ALA A 85 -3.88 0.53 7.45
N GLY A 86 -4.47 1.26 8.37
CA GLY A 86 -3.82 2.09 9.39
C GLY A 86 -4.50 3.45 9.51
N LEU A 87 -4.87 4.05 8.38
CA LEU A 87 -5.63 5.30 8.37
C LEU A 87 -7.11 5.06 8.65
N LEU A 88 -7.72 5.97 9.42
CA LEU A 88 -9.17 5.98 9.62
C LEU A 88 -9.88 6.21 8.27
N PHE A 89 -10.86 5.40 7.98
CA PHE A 89 -11.59 5.41 6.72
C PHE A 89 -13.10 5.55 6.91
N GLY A 90 -13.79 5.86 5.82
CA GLY A 90 -15.25 5.88 5.77
C GLY A 90 -15.77 5.07 4.58
N ASP A 91 -17.06 4.74 4.55
CA ASP A 91 -17.73 4.09 3.42
C ASP A 91 -18.67 5.08 2.74
N ILE A 92 -18.23 5.65 1.61
CA ILE A 92 -19.03 6.63 0.88
C ILE A 92 -20.31 6.04 0.29
N THR A 93 -20.32 4.75 -0.01
CA THR A 93 -21.50 4.08 -0.57
C THR A 93 -22.61 3.91 0.48
N GLU A 94 -22.21 3.79 1.76
CA GLU A 94 -23.10 3.78 2.93
C GLU A 94 -23.33 5.18 3.51
N ARG A 95 -22.78 6.24 2.87
CA ARG A 95 -22.83 7.64 3.32
C ARG A 95 -22.22 7.86 4.70
N LEU A 96 -21.23 7.04 5.06
CA LEU A 96 -20.47 7.15 6.31
C LEU A 96 -19.12 7.81 6.03
N ASN A 97 -18.97 9.08 6.44
CA ASN A 97 -17.65 9.70 6.48
C ASN A 97 -16.77 9.04 7.57
N PRO A 98 -15.46 9.29 7.63
CA PRO A 98 -14.58 8.63 8.59
C PRO A 98 -15.03 8.79 10.06
N LYS A 99 -15.51 9.96 10.47
CA LYS A 99 -16.03 10.20 11.81
C LYS A 99 -17.27 9.34 12.11
N MET A 100 -18.24 9.34 11.20
CA MET A 100 -19.46 8.53 11.34
C MET A 100 -19.14 7.03 11.31
N TYR A 101 -18.13 6.60 10.54
CA TYR A 101 -17.69 5.22 10.50
C TYR A 101 -17.05 4.82 11.83
N LEU A 102 -16.21 5.69 12.41
CA LEU A 102 -15.66 5.49 13.75
C LEU A 102 -16.77 5.33 14.79
N GLU A 103 -17.70 6.29 14.86
CA GLU A 103 -18.76 6.30 15.88
C GLU A 103 -19.75 5.12 15.75
N ASN A 104 -20.15 4.79 14.52
CA ASN A 104 -21.24 3.84 14.29
C ASN A 104 -20.78 2.40 14.06
N ILE A 105 -19.56 2.20 13.56
CA ILE A 105 -19.06 0.89 13.16
C ILE A 105 -17.88 0.43 14.02
N LEU A 106 -16.86 1.29 14.22
CA LEU A 106 -15.63 0.88 14.90
C LEU A 106 -15.76 0.91 16.41
N MET A 107 -16.33 1.95 17.00
CA MET A 107 -16.49 2.05 18.47
C MET A 107 -17.35 0.92 19.07
N PRO A 108 -18.45 0.48 18.44
CA PRO A 108 -19.18 -0.71 18.91
C PRO A 108 -18.37 -2.01 18.86
N GLN A 109 -17.29 -2.06 18.09
CA GLN A 109 -16.35 -3.17 18.00
C GLN A 109 -15.10 -2.99 18.87
N GLY A 110 -15.08 -1.97 19.74
CA GLY A 110 -14.03 -1.77 20.73
C GLY A 110 -12.88 -0.89 20.28
N ILE A 111 -12.96 -0.24 19.11
CA ILE A 111 -11.95 0.73 18.64
C ILE A 111 -12.33 2.11 19.17
N ALA A 112 -11.47 2.73 19.96
CA ALA A 112 -11.71 4.07 20.52
C ALA A 112 -11.05 5.16 19.67
N GLU A 113 -11.53 6.40 19.80
CA GLU A 113 -10.87 7.55 19.15
C GLU A 113 -9.44 7.75 19.68
N SER A 114 -9.20 7.40 20.95
CA SER A 114 -7.87 7.45 21.57
C SER A 114 -6.87 6.43 21.03
N ASP A 115 -7.30 5.47 20.21
CA ASP A 115 -6.40 4.53 19.54
C ASP A 115 -5.69 5.16 18.32
N PHE A 116 -6.10 6.37 17.93
CA PHE A 116 -5.57 7.05 16.76
C PHE A 116 -4.67 8.21 17.15
N PHE A 117 -3.57 8.34 16.42
CA PHE A 117 -2.75 9.56 16.35
C PHE A 117 -3.16 10.37 15.13
N GLU A 118 -3.09 11.70 15.25
CA GLU A 118 -3.59 12.60 14.20
C GLU A 118 -2.50 13.54 13.72
N TYR A 119 -2.38 13.67 12.40
CA TYR A 119 -1.57 14.68 11.74
C TYR A 119 -2.25 15.11 10.44
N ASP A 120 -2.39 16.43 10.24
CA ASP A 120 -2.99 17.07 9.05
C ASP A 120 -4.32 16.44 8.60
N GLY A 121 -5.19 16.16 9.58
CA GLY A 121 -6.51 15.55 9.34
C GLY A 121 -6.50 14.05 9.05
N LEU A 122 -5.33 13.42 8.97
CA LEU A 122 -5.18 11.98 8.90
C LEU A 122 -5.13 11.41 10.31
N LYS A 123 -5.92 10.37 10.58
CA LYS A 123 -5.90 9.63 11.84
C LYS A 123 -5.35 8.23 11.58
N GLN A 124 -4.25 7.86 12.22
CA GLN A 124 -3.54 6.60 12.04
C GLN A 124 -3.46 5.81 13.35
N THR A 125 -3.53 4.49 13.26
CA THR A 125 -3.41 3.58 14.40
C THR A 125 -2.58 2.35 14.05
N LEU A 126 -1.91 1.77 15.05
CA LEU A 126 -1.25 0.46 14.97
C LEU A 126 -2.06 -0.63 15.71
N ASN A 127 -3.30 -0.35 16.17
CA ASN A 127 -4.12 -1.30 16.92
C ASN A 127 -4.50 -2.51 16.05
N PRO A 128 -4.04 -3.75 16.37
CA PRO A 128 -4.33 -4.95 15.57
C PRO A 128 -5.83 -5.25 15.41
N ALA A 129 -6.68 -4.85 16.36
CA ALA A 129 -8.13 -5.03 16.24
C ALA A 129 -8.72 -4.14 15.12
N PHE A 130 -8.19 -2.95 14.91
CA PHE A 130 -8.56 -2.12 13.77
C PHE A 130 -8.14 -2.76 12.43
N TYR A 131 -6.92 -3.32 12.38
CA TYR A 131 -6.42 -4.02 11.19
C TYR A 131 -7.24 -5.27 10.87
N GLU A 132 -7.75 -5.98 11.88
CA GLU A 132 -8.66 -7.12 11.69
C GLU A 132 -9.95 -6.70 10.99
N ILE A 133 -10.57 -5.59 11.45
CA ILE A 133 -11.80 -5.04 10.85
C ILE A 133 -11.51 -4.56 9.43
N ALA A 134 -10.41 -3.83 9.23
CA ALA A 134 -10.02 -3.28 7.94
C ALA A 134 -9.72 -4.38 6.92
N LEU A 135 -8.91 -5.39 7.28
CA LEU A 135 -8.56 -6.49 6.37
C LEU A 135 -9.79 -7.29 5.96
N ASN A 136 -10.68 -7.63 6.91
CA ASN A 136 -11.91 -8.34 6.60
C ASN A 136 -12.80 -7.52 5.65
N LYS A 137 -12.87 -6.20 5.84
CA LYS A 137 -13.62 -5.29 4.96
C LYS A 137 -12.98 -5.17 3.58
N SER A 138 -11.67 -5.09 3.48
CA SER A 138 -10.94 -5.11 2.21
C SER A 138 -11.20 -6.41 1.43
N LEU A 139 -11.11 -7.56 2.08
CA LEU A 139 -11.42 -8.85 1.47
C LEU A 139 -12.87 -8.95 0.98
N GLU A 140 -13.82 -8.35 1.73
CA GLU A 140 -15.23 -8.24 1.30
C GLU A 140 -15.35 -7.34 0.07
N ASN A 141 -14.81 -6.12 0.09
CA ASN A 141 -14.86 -5.15 -1.00
C ASN A 141 -14.28 -5.72 -2.31
N LEU A 142 -13.11 -6.36 -2.19
CA LEU A 142 -12.38 -6.98 -3.30
C LEU A 142 -12.99 -8.32 -3.75
N ASN A 143 -13.88 -8.88 -2.95
CA ASN A 143 -14.47 -10.22 -3.17
C ASN A 143 -13.40 -11.33 -3.23
N LEU A 144 -12.32 -11.21 -2.44
CA LEU A 144 -11.21 -12.15 -2.38
C LEU A 144 -11.14 -12.86 -1.03
N GLU A 145 -10.66 -14.11 -0.99
CA GLU A 145 -10.34 -14.81 0.27
C GLU A 145 -8.94 -14.45 0.79
N THR A 146 -8.01 -14.06 -0.11
CA THR A 146 -6.62 -13.77 0.21
C THR A 146 -6.10 -12.57 -0.58
N LEU A 147 -5.41 -11.63 0.09
CA LEU A 147 -4.60 -10.59 -0.54
C LEU A 147 -3.17 -11.09 -0.79
N ASP A 148 -2.54 -10.62 -1.85
CA ASP A 148 -1.13 -10.93 -2.13
C ASP A 148 -0.19 -10.10 -1.25
N LEU A 149 -0.61 -8.87 -0.91
CA LEU A 149 0.15 -7.95 -0.08
C LEU A 149 -0.78 -6.98 0.66
N HIS A 150 -0.55 -6.80 1.96
CA HIS A 150 -1.26 -5.81 2.76
C HIS A 150 -0.28 -4.88 3.47
N TYR A 151 -0.42 -3.57 3.29
CA TYR A 151 0.51 -2.59 3.87
C TYR A 151 0.00 -1.98 5.18
N ILE A 152 0.93 -1.69 6.08
CA ILE A 152 0.77 -0.74 7.19
C ILE A 152 0.88 0.66 6.59
N HIS A 153 -0.20 1.44 6.66
CA HIS A 153 -0.32 2.72 5.95
C HIS A 153 0.06 3.89 6.84
N ILE A 154 1.11 4.59 6.47
CA ILE A 154 1.64 5.82 7.08
C ILE A 154 1.84 5.66 8.62
N PRO A 155 2.64 4.67 9.06
CA PRO A 155 2.91 4.49 10.49
C PRO A 155 3.70 5.66 11.10
N GLU A 156 4.29 6.53 10.28
CA GLU A 156 5.02 7.73 10.71
C GLU A 156 4.15 8.63 11.62
N ILE A 157 2.85 8.74 11.35
CA ILE A 157 1.94 9.56 12.18
C ILE A 157 1.91 9.04 13.61
N THR A 158 1.82 7.73 13.81
CA THR A 158 1.87 7.12 15.13
C THR A 158 3.27 7.20 15.73
N SER A 159 4.33 6.97 14.96
CA SER A 159 5.71 7.12 15.41
C SER A 159 6.00 8.53 15.95
N ALA A 160 5.56 9.56 15.24
CA ALA A 160 5.73 10.95 15.67
C ALA A 160 4.94 11.31 16.96
N GLY A 161 3.89 10.55 17.28
CA GLY A 161 2.99 10.80 18.40
C GLY A 161 3.29 10.02 19.66
N MET A 162 4.27 9.09 19.67
CA MET A 162 4.57 8.25 20.82
C MET A 162 6.08 8.12 21.08
N ASP A 163 6.43 7.55 22.25
CA ASP A 163 7.81 7.18 22.55
C ASP A 163 8.32 6.13 21.58
N GLU A 164 9.58 6.26 21.15
CA GLU A 164 10.20 5.38 20.17
C GLU A 164 10.13 3.89 20.59
N THR A 165 10.42 3.58 21.84
CA THR A 165 10.37 2.20 22.35
C THR A 165 8.95 1.66 22.29
N VAL A 166 7.97 2.49 22.64
CA VAL A 166 6.54 2.12 22.59
C VAL A 166 6.11 1.89 21.14
N PHE A 167 6.54 2.74 20.22
CA PHE A 167 6.26 2.56 18.78
C PHE A 167 6.73 1.20 18.27
N TYR A 168 7.99 0.83 18.55
CA TYR A 168 8.51 -0.47 18.12
C TYR A 168 7.80 -1.64 18.79
N ASP A 169 7.37 -1.51 20.06
CA ASP A 169 6.62 -2.55 20.74
C ASP A 169 5.21 -2.73 20.16
N GLU A 170 4.55 -1.65 19.76
CA GLU A 170 3.26 -1.72 19.06
C GLU A 170 3.43 -2.30 17.63
N MET A 171 4.50 -1.94 16.92
CA MET A 171 4.83 -2.54 15.61
C MET A 171 5.09 -4.06 15.75
N GLU A 172 5.80 -4.50 16.79
CA GLU A 172 6.03 -5.93 17.04
C GLU A 172 4.71 -6.69 17.25
N LYS A 173 3.76 -6.13 18.01
CA LYS A 173 2.42 -6.72 18.19
C LYS A 173 1.65 -6.79 16.88
N LEU A 174 1.75 -5.75 16.07
CA LEU A 174 1.10 -5.72 14.76
C LEU A 174 1.74 -6.72 13.79
N PHE A 175 3.07 -6.88 13.80
CA PHE A 175 3.75 -7.92 13.02
C PHE A 175 3.33 -9.32 13.43
N ALA A 176 3.20 -9.60 14.74
CA ALA A 176 2.70 -10.89 15.23
C ALA A 176 1.27 -11.16 14.72
N TRP A 177 0.41 -10.14 14.68
CA TRP A 177 -0.92 -10.24 14.07
C TRP A 177 -0.83 -10.56 12.58
N TYR A 178 0.04 -9.88 11.82
CA TYR A 178 0.25 -10.11 10.39
C TYR A 178 0.71 -11.53 10.09
N GLU A 179 1.69 -12.06 10.85
CA GLU A 179 2.16 -13.45 10.71
C GLU A 179 1.01 -14.45 10.99
N GLY A 180 0.13 -14.13 11.94
CA GLY A 180 -1.11 -14.87 12.16
C GLY A 180 -2.01 -14.88 10.91
N LYS A 181 -2.17 -13.73 10.22
CA LYS A 181 -2.99 -13.62 9.00
C LYS A 181 -2.37 -14.35 7.79
N VAL A 182 -1.05 -14.41 7.72
CA VAL A 182 -0.35 -15.27 6.75
C VAL A 182 -0.66 -16.75 7.01
N THR A 183 -0.55 -17.19 8.26
CA THR A 183 -0.88 -18.56 8.68
C THR A 183 -2.35 -18.91 8.37
N GLU A 184 -3.28 -17.96 8.53
CA GLU A 184 -4.69 -18.09 8.18
C GLU A 184 -4.96 -18.03 6.66
N ASN A 185 -3.95 -17.80 5.83
CA ASN A 185 -4.07 -17.56 4.38
C ASN A 185 -4.97 -16.36 4.01
N LYS A 186 -5.04 -15.34 4.88
CA LYS A 186 -5.76 -14.09 4.58
C LYS A 186 -4.92 -13.12 3.77
N ILE A 187 -3.62 -13.15 3.97
CA ILE A 187 -2.61 -12.42 3.21
C ILE A 187 -1.46 -13.35 2.87
N ARG A 188 -0.69 -13.02 1.83
CA ARG A 188 0.54 -13.74 1.48
C ARG A 188 1.77 -13.06 2.06
N ASN A 189 1.83 -11.74 1.98
CA ASN A 189 2.90 -10.91 2.51
C ASN A 189 2.32 -9.64 3.12
N TYR A 190 3.14 -8.95 3.91
CA TYR A 190 2.83 -7.60 4.36
C TYR A 190 3.99 -6.64 4.10
N GLY A 191 3.71 -5.34 4.17
CA GLY A 191 4.68 -4.28 3.90
C GLY A 191 4.39 -3.02 4.70
N ILE A 192 5.20 -2.00 4.48
CA ILE A 192 5.05 -0.68 5.09
C ILE A 192 4.90 0.35 3.97
N ALA A 193 3.87 1.18 4.06
CA ALA A 193 3.63 2.28 3.12
C ALA A 193 3.90 3.60 3.81
N LEU A 194 4.95 4.27 3.36
CA LEU A 194 5.44 5.54 3.88
C LEU A 194 4.93 6.72 3.06
N GLU A 195 4.83 7.86 3.71
CA GLU A 195 4.56 9.16 3.10
C GLU A 195 5.71 10.13 3.45
N PHE A 196 5.78 10.54 4.72
CA PHE A 196 6.63 11.63 5.18
C PHE A 196 8.14 11.30 5.20
N MET A 197 8.51 10.09 5.59
CA MET A 197 9.92 9.67 5.63
C MET A 197 10.56 9.68 4.23
N GLY A 198 9.77 9.45 3.19
CA GLY A 198 10.21 9.58 1.80
C GLY A 198 10.46 11.02 1.39
N GLU A 199 9.58 11.95 1.82
CA GLU A 199 9.62 13.38 1.47
C GLU A 199 10.58 14.19 2.35
N GLU A 200 10.58 13.91 3.66
CA GLU A 200 11.30 14.67 4.69
C GLU A 200 12.25 13.77 5.49
N PRO A 201 13.26 13.12 4.87
CA PRO A 201 14.07 12.10 5.53
C PRO A 201 14.96 12.63 6.65
N GLU A 202 15.19 13.95 6.73
CA GLU A 202 15.98 14.60 7.80
C GLU A 202 15.12 15.06 8.98
N ASP A 203 13.78 15.02 8.88
CA ASP A 203 12.90 15.37 9.99
C ASP A 203 12.79 14.18 10.96
N ALA A 204 13.48 14.31 12.09
CA ALA A 204 13.55 13.28 13.12
C ALA A 204 12.19 12.81 13.65
N LYS A 205 11.13 13.63 13.52
CA LYS A 205 9.79 13.24 14.02
C LYS A 205 9.13 12.12 13.21
N TRP A 206 9.49 11.98 11.91
CA TRP A 206 8.98 10.94 11.03
C TRP A 206 9.85 9.70 11.00
N HIS A 207 11.06 9.81 11.59
CA HIS A 207 12.10 8.80 11.44
C HIS A 207 11.89 7.60 12.37
N PHE A 208 12.13 6.42 11.82
CA PHE A 208 12.38 5.17 12.53
C PHE A 208 13.31 4.26 11.70
N GLU A 209 14.00 3.34 12.37
CA GLU A 209 15.00 2.47 11.75
C GLU A 209 14.37 1.18 11.21
N PHE A 210 14.58 0.90 9.93
CA PHE A 210 14.09 -0.32 9.28
C PHE A 210 14.82 -1.58 9.77
N GLU A 211 16.08 -1.47 10.22
CA GLU A 211 16.78 -2.60 10.84
C GLU A 211 16.04 -3.10 12.09
N GLU A 212 15.59 -2.19 12.95
CA GLU A 212 14.83 -2.56 14.15
C GLU A 212 13.46 -3.14 13.80
N LEU A 213 12.75 -2.57 12.83
CA LEU A 213 11.48 -3.13 12.35
C LEU A 213 11.64 -4.55 11.78
N LYS A 214 12.65 -4.76 10.93
CA LYS A 214 12.91 -6.08 10.35
C LYS A 214 13.30 -7.10 11.42
N ARG A 215 14.15 -6.72 12.36
CA ARG A 215 14.54 -7.55 13.51
C ARG A 215 13.31 -7.98 14.33
N ARG A 216 12.38 -7.07 14.60
CA ARG A 216 11.15 -7.37 15.34
C ARG A 216 10.18 -8.23 14.56
N ALA A 217 10.03 -7.98 13.26
CA ALA A 217 9.23 -8.83 12.39
C ALA A 217 9.76 -10.27 12.35
N ASP A 218 11.07 -10.45 12.20
CA ASP A 218 11.70 -11.78 12.19
C ASP A 218 11.60 -12.47 13.55
N LYS A 219 11.63 -11.72 14.65
CA LYS A 219 11.47 -12.27 16.01
C LYS A 219 10.11 -12.93 16.25
N VAL A 220 9.04 -12.40 15.66
CA VAL A 220 7.66 -12.89 15.85
C VAL A 220 7.22 -13.89 14.79
N SER A 221 8.04 -14.11 13.77
CA SER A 221 7.80 -15.11 12.72
C SER A 221 8.44 -16.46 13.11
N ASP A 222 7.98 -17.54 12.49
CA ASP A 222 8.62 -18.86 12.58
C ASP A 222 9.66 -18.99 11.45
N GLY A 223 10.74 -18.21 11.55
CA GLY A 223 11.79 -18.11 10.55
C GLY A 223 11.92 -16.68 9.99
N GLU A 224 12.08 -16.55 8.68
CA GLU A 224 12.09 -15.23 8.02
C GLU A 224 10.67 -14.67 7.92
N SER A 225 10.47 -13.40 8.33
CA SER A 225 9.16 -12.76 8.32
C SER A 225 8.60 -12.56 6.90
N HIS A 226 7.28 -12.45 6.82
CA HIS A 226 6.56 -12.09 5.60
C HIS A 226 6.47 -10.57 5.39
N LEU A 227 7.24 -9.77 6.15
CA LEU A 227 7.52 -8.37 5.85
C LEU A 227 8.45 -8.32 4.63
N LYS A 228 7.91 -7.96 3.46
CA LYS A 228 8.64 -8.09 2.18
C LYS A 228 8.71 -6.81 1.36
N TYR A 229 7.84 -5.83 1.59
CA TYR A 229 7.74 -4.65 0.73
C TYR A 229 7.74 -3.36 1.53
N VAL A 230 8.39 -2.34 0.96
CA VAL A 230 8.31 -0.95 1.45
C VAL A 230 7.95 -0.07 0.26
N ILE A 231 6.85 0.68 0.37
CA ILE A 231 6.45 1.66 -0.64
C ILE A 231 6.64 3.07 -0.07
N PHE A 232 7.24 3.95 -0.84
CA PHE A 232 7.52 5.35 -0.49
C PHE A 232 7.46 6.23 -1.73
N GLU A 233 7.23 7.54 -1.55
CA GLU A 233 7.34 8.48 -2.65
C GLU A 233 8.78 8.49 -3.19
N TYR A 234 8.90 8.27 -4.50
CA TYR A 234 10.17 8.40 -5.20
C TYR A 234 9.95 8.83 -6.65
N ASN A 235 10.41 10.01 -6.98
CA ASN A 235 10.33 10.60 -8.31
C ASN A 235 11.44 11.67 -8.47
N ILE A 236 11.51 12.30 -9.62
CA ILE A 236 12.57 13.29 -9.94
C ILE A 236 12.50 14.55 -9.06
N LEU A 237 11.31 14.88 -8.52
CA LEU A 237 11.11 16.01 -7.60
C LEU A 237 11.32 15.58 -6.14
N CYS A 238 11.22 14.29 -5.82
CA CYS A 238 11.44 13.70 -4.51
C CYS A 238 12.46 12.55 -4.61
N PRO A 239 13.78 12.85 -4.82
CA PRO A 239 14.83 11.84 -4.96
C PRO A 239 15.37 11.34 -3.62
N TYR A 240 14.92 11.87 -2.50
CA TYR A 240 15.50 11.72 -1.16
C TYR A 240 15.68 10.27 -0.71
N PRO A 241 14.75 9.32 -0.98
CA PRO A 241 14.93 7.92 -0.60
C PRO A 241 16.18 7.23 -1.16
N ARG A 242 16.80 7.82 -2.17
CA ARG A 242 18.05 7.34 -2.81
C ARG A 242 19.24 8.29 -2.67
N THR A 243 19.07 9.47 -2.07
CA THR A 243 20.12 10.48 -2.02
C THR A 243 20.49 10.92 -0.60
N VAL A 244 19.60 10.73 0.38
CA VAL A 244 19.85 11.11 1.78
C VAL A 244 20.13 9.87 2.62
N LEU A 245 21.24 9.90 3.37
CA LEU A 245 21.60 8.85 4.33
C LEU A 245 20.77 9.03 5.60
N SER A 246 19.65 8.31 5.68
CA SER A 246 18.68 8.43 6.77
C SER A 246 18.45 7.14 7.54
N GLN A 247 19.16 6.06 7.20
CA GLN A 247 19.01 4.75 7.83
C GLN A 247 20.34 4.15 8.23
N HIS A 248 20.33 3.22 9.17
CA HIS A 248 21.51 2.46 9.57
C HIS A 248 21.23 0.95 9.48
N VAL A 249 22.16 0.21 8.89
CA VAL A 249 22.09 -1.27 8.87
C VAL A 249 23.48 -1.82 9.19
N ASN A 250 23.60 -2.58 10.28
CA ASN A 250 24.88 -3.09 10.83
C ASN A 250 25.89 -1.95 11.09
N GLY A 251 25.41 -0.78 11.52
CA GLY A 251 26.24 0.40 11.80
C GLY A 251 26.71 1.18 10.57
N GLU A 252 26.29 0.79 9.36
CA GLU A 252 26.54 1.53 8.11
C GLU A 252 25.40 2.48 7.82
N ALA A 253 25.70 3.77 7.59
CA ALA A 253 24.71 4.76 7.18
C ALA A 253 24.34 4.55 5.71
N LEU A 254 23.06 4.44 5.43
CA LEU A 254 22.47 4.11 4.12
C LEU A 254 21.31 5.04 3.77
N THR A 255 20.99 5.11 2.49
CA THR A 255 19.72 5.69 2.06
C THR A 255 18.56 4.76 2.45
N LEU A 256 17.32 5.28 2.49
CA LEU A 256 16.13 4.46 2.78
C LEU A 256 16.04 3.25 1.83
N ALA A 257 16.21 3.48 0.53
CA ALA A 257 16.12 2.41 -0.46
C ALA A 257 17.22 1.37 -0.31
N ASP A 258 18.48 1.80 -0.08
CA ASP A 258 19.61 0.87 0.08
C ASP A 258 19.49 0.07 1.39
N ALA A 259 19.00 0.68 2.47
CA ALA A 259 18.71 -0.02 3.72
C ALA A 259 17.63 -1.10 3.52
N CYS A 260 16.52 -0.78 2.84
CA CYS A 260 15.49 -1.74 2.51
C CYS A 260 16.06 -2.94 1.73
N LEU A 261 16.81 -2.68 0.66
CA LEU A 261 17.44 -3.72 -0.16
C LEU A 261 18.41 -4.58 0.65
N LYS A 262 19.24 -3.97 1.50
CA LYS A 262 20.18 -4.69 2.36
C LYS A 262 19.50 -5.57 3.40
N LEU A 263 18.28 -5.22 3.82
CA LEU A 263 17.42 -5.98 4.73
C LEU A 263 16.55 -7.04 4.00
N GLY A 264 16.69 -7.19 2.68
CA GLY A 264 15.91 -8.12 1.88
C GLY A 264 14.46 -7.68 1.64
N LEU A 265 14.20 -6.37 1.76
CA LEU A 265 12.90 -5.77 1.49
C LEU A 265 12.86 -5.21 0.07
N LYS A 266 11.77 -5.46 -0.65
CA LYS A 266 11.53 -4.93 -1.99
C LYS A 266 11.04 -3.50 -1.92
N THR A 267 11.61 -2.65 -2.76
CA THR A 267 11.24 -1.23 -2.83
C THR A 267 10.21 -0.96 -3.91
N VAL A 268 9.23 -0.13 -3.59
CA VAL A 268 8.17 0.28 -4.50
C VAL A 268 8.09 1.81 -4.52
N ALA A 269 8.27 2.42 -5.69
CA ALA A 269 8.08 3.86 -5.82
C ALA A 269 6.58 4.19 -5.98
N SER A 270 6.03 4.97 -5.06
CA SER A 270 4.76 5.66 -5.26
C SER A 270 4.97 7.01 -5.93
N MET A 271 3.92 7.54 -6.55
CA MET A 271 3.90 8.87 -7.19
C MET A 271 5.06 9.13 -8.17
N PRO A 272 5.43 8.20 -9.06
CA PRO A 272 6.59 8.36 -9.96
C PRO A 272 6.45 9.55 -10.92
N LEU A 273 5.24 10.10 -11.09
CA LEU A 273 4.95 11.28 -11.90
C LEU A 273 4.71 12.54 -11.06
N ALA A 274 4.99 12.52 -9.74
CA ALA A 274 4.72 13.59 -8.78
C ALA A 274 3.28 14.15 -8.95
N MET A 275 2.27 13.28 -8.92
CA MET A 275 0.85 13.61 -9.15
C MET A 275 0.56 14.29 -10.52
N GLY A 276 1.49 14.22 -11.45
CA GLY A 276 1.45 14.84 -12.78
C GLY A 276 2.24 16.15 -12.88
N ASP A 277 2.74 16.67 -11.78
CA ASP A 277 3.51 17.92 -11.79
C ASP A 277 4.82 17.78 -12.55
N ALA A 278 5.52 16.66 -12.42
CA ALA A 278 6.75 16.40 -13.14
C ALA A 278 6.58 16.31 -14.68
N LEU A 279 5.39 15.98 -15.15
CA LEU A 279 5.08 15.95 -16.60
C LEU A 279 5.10 17.34 -17.27
N LYS A 280 5.14 18.43 -16.48
CA LYS A 280 5.26 19.79 -17.03
C LYS A 280 6.66 20.07 -17.62
N GLU A 281 7.69 19.39 -17.10
CA GLU A 281 9.08 19.64 -17.45
C GLU A 281 9.81 18.41 -18.00
N HIS A 282 9.25 17.20 -17.77
CA HIS A 282 9.85 15.93 -18.14
C HIS A 282 8.90 15.07 -18.96
N SER A 283 9.43 14.23 -19.84
CA SER A 283 8.64 13.24 -20.56
C SER A 283 8.25 12.08 -19.66
N LEU A 284 7.14 11.40 -19.97
CA LEU A 284 6.71 10.18 -19.26
C LEU A 284 7.84 9.15 -19.21
N LYS A 285 8.60 9.00 -20.30
CA LYS A 285 9.71 8.07 -20.39
C LYS A 285 10.79 8.37 -19.36
N GLU A 286 11.27 9.61 -19.28
CA GLU A 286 12.31 10.03 -18.33
C GLU A 286 11.85 9.77 -16.90
N LEU A 287 10.59 10.09 -16.54
CA LEU A 287 10.06 9.92 -15.20
C LEU A 287 9.96 8.44 -14.80
N LEU A 288 9.49 7.58 -15.70
CA LEU A 288 9.36 6.16 -15.42
C LEU A 288 10.72 5.47 -15.38
N GLU A 289 11.66 5.82 -16.27
CA GLU A 289 13.03 5.30 -16.24
C GLU A 289 13.74 5.70 -14.94
N PHE A 290 13.59 6.97 -14.50
CA PHE A 290 14.12 7.43 -13.22
C PHE A 290 13.59 6.60 -12.03
N ALA A 291 12.28 6.43 -11.95
CA ALA A 291 11.65 5.69 -10.85
C ALA A 291 12.03 4.20 -10.86
N LEU A 292 12.09 3.57 -12.05
CA LEU A 292 12.46 2.16 -12.23
C LEU A 292 13.96 1.89 -12.07
N ASP A 293 14.82 2.91 -12.19
CA ASP A 293 16.26 2.80 -11.87
C ASP A 293 16.48 2.84 -10.35
N GLY A 294 15.59 3.52 -9.62
CA GLY A 294 15.67 3.68 -8.16
C GLY A 294 14.95 2.62 -7.34
N CYS A 295 13.90 1.98 -7.86
CA CYS A 295 13.09 1.00 -7.15
C CYS A 295 12.78 -0.23 -8.03
N GLU A 296 12.58 -1.39 -7.38
CA GLU A 296 12.26 -2.63 -8.09
C GLU A 296 10.88 -2.59 -8.77
N ASN A 297 9.93 -1.91 -8.14
CA ASN A 297 8.57 -1.77 -8.63
C ASN A 297 8.12 -0.30 -8.55
N ILE A 298 7.16 0.08 -9.38
CA ILE A 298 6.52 1.41 -9.30
C ILE A 298 5.00 1.26 -9.32
N VAL A 299 4.31 2.22 -8.68
CA VAL A 299 2.85 2.33 -8.73
C VAL A 299 2.48 3.57 -9.54
N VAL A 300 1.81 3.38 -10.66
CA VAL A 300 1.33 4.46 -11.54
C VAL A 300 -0.18 4.52 -11.51
N GLY A 301 -0.74 5.63 -11.04
CA GLY A 301 -2.18 5.86 -11.06
C GLY A 301 -2.68 6.25 -12.44
N SER A 302 -3.63 5.49 -13.02
CA SER A 302 -4.34 5.89 -14.23
C SER A 302 -5.71 5.24 -14.33
N LYS A 303 -6.68 6.02 -14.80
CA LYS A 303 -8.01 5.56 -15.21
C LYS A 303 -8.26 5.71 -16.72
N ASN A 304 -7.21 6.11 -17.46
CA ASN A 304 -7.24 6.27 -18.91
C ASN A 304 -6.47 5.13 -19.59
N THR A 305 -7.14 4.37 -20.44
CA THR A 305 -6.56 3.23 -21.14
C THR A 305 -5.46 3.62 -22.12
N ASP A 306 -5.49 4.84 -22.69
CA ASP A 306 -4.41 5.32 -23.57
C ASP A 306 -3.12 5.56 -22.78
N HIS A 307 -3.21 6.15 -21.58
CA HIS A 307 -2.06 6.28 -20.69
C HIS A 307 -1.52 4.90 -20.27
N ILE A 308 -2.39 3.93 -19.97
CA ILE A 308 -1.96 2.57 -19.63
C ILE A 308 -1.23 1.94 -20.83
N LYS A 309 -1.69 2.16 -22.05
CA LYS A 309 -1.03 1.67 -23.26
C LYS A 309 0.40 2.21 -23.40
N GLU A 310 0.63 3.47 -23.03
CA GLU A 310 1.98 4.03 -23.00
C GLU A 310 2.87 3.32 -21.98
N LEU A 311 2.32 3.00 -20.78
CA LEU A 311 3.06 2.27 -19.72
C LEU A 311 3.51 0.87 -20.16
N LEU A 312 2.76 0.20 -21.04
CA LEU A 312 3.09 -1.15 -21.50
C LEU A 312 4.44 -1.23 -22.25
N SER A 313 4.92 -0.12 -22.78
CA SER A 313 6.23 -0.06 -23.46
C SER A 313 7.42 -0.16 -22.50
N PHE A 314 7.17 -0.14 -21.17
CA PHE A 314 8.18 -0.20 -20.10
C PHE A 314 8.18 -1.55 -19.33
N LEU A 315 7.35 -2.52 -19.72
CA LEU A 315 7.27 -3.85 -19.13
C LEU A 315 8.44 -4.80 -19.50
#